data_01188b5f9413d707c6c71e7e9ab2b9e6
#
_entry.id   01188b5f9413d707c6c71e7e9ab2b9e6
#
_cell.length_a   1.000
_cell.length_b   1.000
_cell.length_c   1.000
_cell.angle_alpha   90.00
_cell.angle_beta   90.00
_cell.angle_gamma   90.00
#
_symmetry.space_group_name_H-M   'P 1'
#
loop_
_entity.id
_entity.type
_entity.pdbx_description
1 polymer ?
#
loop_
_entity_poly.entity_id
_entity_poly.type
_entity_poly.pdbx_seq_one_letter_code
_entity_poly.pdbx_strand_id
1 'polypeptide(L)'
;MLEGKAVVGETDMLQTMQQEALDIAAKALDFFDVTEATEIARLIKKEFDRAYGPGWQCIVGTDFGSFVTHCYGCFIHFSFGSLAILLFKGSAGPELEADQFADLDLETVKA
;
A
#
# COMPACT_ATOMS: atom_id res chain seq x y z
N MET A 1 0.66 -4.06 -21.69
CA MET A 1 0.78 -4.55 -20.52
C MET A 1 2.11 -4.42 -19.93
N LEU A 2 2.16 -4.22 -18.74
CA LEU A 2 3.38 -4.03 -18.07
C LEU A 2 3.97 -5.33 -17.76
N GLU A 3 4.77 -5.82 -18.64
CA GLU A 3 5.23 -7.07 -18.54
C GLU A 3 6.04 -7.29 -17.44
N GLY A 4 5.66 -7.65 -16.56
CA GLY A 4 6.31 -8.26 -15.67
C GLY A 4 7.47 -7.99 -14.93
N LYS A 5 8.00 -6.92 -15.04
CA LYS A 5 9.11 -6.73 -14.30
C LYS A 5 8.80 -5.82 -13.21
N ALA A 6 8.43 -6.36 -12.06
CA ALA A 6 8.23 -5.59 -10.86
C ALA A 6 9.58 -5.24 -10.26
N VAL A 7 9.71 -4.03 -9.80
CA VAL A 7 10.92 -3.60 -9.12
C VAL A 7 10.51 -3.22 -7.70
N VAL A 8 11.07 -3.92 -6.73
CA VAL A 8 10.74 -3.67 -5.34
C VAL A 8 11.64 -2.59 -4.79
N GLY A 9 11.03 -1.56 -4.25
CA GLY A 9 11.77 -0.49 -3.62
C GLY A 9 11.94 -0.80 -2.14
N GLU A 10 11.32 0.01 -1.28
CA GLU A 10 11.45 -0.21 0.13
C GLU A 10 10.44 -1.19 0.65
N THR A 11 10.83 -2.07 1.54
CA THR A 11 9.92 -2.99 2.14
C THR A 11 10.49 -3.58 3.41
N ASP A 12 9.64 -3.89 4.37
CA ASP A 12 10.06 -4.67 5.53
C ASP A 12 9.23 -5.95 5.61
N MET A 13 8.59 -6.33 4.51
CA MET A 13 7.80 -7.55 4.49
C MET A 13 8.66 -8.78 4.36
N LEU A 14 8.14 -9.89 4.85
CA LEU A 14 8.77 -11.16 4.62
C LEU A 14 8.72 -11.47 3.13
N GLN A 15 9.65 -12.26 2.67
CA GLN A 15 9.74 -12.58 1.26
C GLN A 15 8.46 -13.16 0.69
N THR A 16 7.81 -14.04 1.43
CA THR A 16 6.59 -14.63 0.95
C THR A 16 5.48 -13.61 0.81
N MET A 17 5.44 -12.66 1.70
CA MET A 17 4.44 -11.62 1.62
C MET A 17 4.73 -10.68 0.47
N GLN A 18 5.99 -10.39 0.23
CA GLN A 18 6.38 -9.58 -0.91
C GLN A 18 5.91 -10.23 -2.21
N GLN A 19 6.13 -11.54 -2.32
CA GLN A 19 5.74 -12.25 -3.52
C GLN A 19 4.23 -12.21 -3.71
N GLU A 20 3.50 -12.32 -2.62
CA GLU A 20 2.05 -12.24 -2.68
C GLU A 20 1.62 -10.87 -3.21
N ALA A 21 2.27 -9.82 -2.72
CA ALA A 21 1.92 -8.48 -3.18
C ALA A 21 2.18 -8.33 -4.67
N LEU A 22 3.29 -8.85 -5.14
CA LEU A 22 3.62 -8.76 -6.55
C LEU A 22 2.64 -9.58 -7.39
N ASP A 23 2.25 -10.74 -6.90
CA ASP A 23 1.32 -11.60 -7.63
C ASP A 23 -0.05 -10.96 -7.74
N ILE A 24 -0.52 -10.38 -6.66
CA ILE A 24 -1.83 -9.75 -6.67
C ILE A 24 -1.83 -8.53 -7.57
N ALA A 25 -0.75 -7.77 -7.53
CA ALA A 25 -0.64 -6.60 -8.38
C ALA A 25 -0.60 -7.00 -9.85
N ALA A 26 0.10 -8.07 -10.17
CA ALA A 26 0.15 -8.52 -11.54
C ALA A 26 -1.23 -8.94 -12.02
N LYS A 27 -1.98 -9.58 -11.13
CA LYS A 27 -3.32 -9.97 -11.47
C LYS A 27 -4.20 -8.77 -11.72
N ALA A 28 -4.05 -7.74 -10.89
CA ALA A 28 -4.84 -6.53 -11.05
C ALA A 28 -4.51 -5.87 -12.38
N LEU A 29 -3.26 -5.91 -12.78
CA LEU A 29 -2.87 -5.30 -14.03
C LEU A 29 -3.32 -6.09 -15.25
N ASP A 30 -3.65 -7.35 -15.05
CA ASP A 30 -4.24 -8.12 -16.13
C ASP A 30 -5.72 -7.80 -16.27
N PHE A 31 -6.35 -7.43 -15.18
CA PHE A 31 -7.76 -7.14 -15.17
C PHE A 31 -8.07 -5.71 -15.57
N PHE A 32 -7.32 -4.76 -15.11
CA PHE A 32 -7.61 -3.35 -15.28
C PHE A 32 -6.54 -2.67 -16.10
N ASP A 33 -6.94 -1.65 -16.83
CA ASP A 33 -6.00 -0.85 -17.57
C ASP A 33 -5.19 -0.05 -16.57
N VAL A 34 -3.97 0.32 -16.92
CA VAL A 34 -3.12 1.09 -16.03
C VAL A 34 -3.74 2.45 -15.69
N THR A 35 -4.67 2.93 -16.51
CA THR A 35 -5.33 4.19 -16.22
C THR A 35 -6.38 4.03 -15.14
N GLU A 36 -6.69 2.81 -14.75
CA GLU A 36 -7.69 2.59 -13.71
C GLU A 36 -7.02 2.37 -12.37
N ALA A 37 -6.20 3.33 -11.98
CA ALA A 37 -5.39 3.19 -10.79
C ALA A 37 -6.20 2.92 -9.53
N THR A 38 -7.34 3.56 -9.40
CA THR A 38 -8.17 3.36 -8.23
C THR A 38 -8.69 1.93 -8.15
N GLU A 39 -9.04 1.35 -9.27
CA GLU A 39 -9.54 -0.02 -9.26
C GLU A 39 -8.42 -1.00 -8.95
N ILE A 40 -7.23 -0.72 -9.45
CA ILE A 40 -6.08 -1.55 -9.15
C ILE A 40 -5.79 -1.50 -7.65
N ALA A 41 -5.79 -0.30 -7.10
CA ALA A 41 -5.53 -0.14 -5.68
C ALA A 41 -6.59 -0.84 -4.84
N ARG A 42 -7.84 -0.75 -5.26
CA ARG A 42 -8.93 -1.38 -4.52
C ARG A 42 -8.79 -2.90 -4.50
N LEU A 43 -8.43 -3.47 -5.62
CA LEU A 43 -8.29 -4.92 -5.68
C LEU A 43 -7.15 -5.39 -4.77
N ILE A 44 -6.02 -4.71 -4.84
CA ILE A 44 -4.87 -5.09 -4.04
C ILE A 44 -5.20 -4.98 -2.54
N LYS A 45 -5.81 -3.89 -2.17
CA LYS A 45 -6.16 -3.66 -0.78
C LYS A 45 -7.13 -4.72 -0.27
N LYS A 46 -8.13 -5.02 -1.04
CA LYS A 46 -9.13 -5.99 -0.59
C LYS A 46 -8.57 -7.39 -0.50
N GLU A 47 -7.69 -7.75 -1.41
CA GLU A 47 -7.09 -9.07 -1.34
C GLU A 47 -6.18 -9.20 -0.14
N PHE A 48 -5.45 -8.16 0.20
CA PHE A 48 -4.60 -8.21 1.37
C PHE A 48 -5.41 -8.19 2.65
N ASP A 49 -6.52 -7.44 2.67
CA ASP A 49 -7.42 -7.47 3.83
C ASP A 49 -7.92 -8.89 4.05
N ARG A 50 -8.24 -9.58 2.99
CA ARG A 50 -8.76 -10.92 3.11
C ARG A 50 -7.71 -11.91 3.55
N ALA A 51 -6.50 -11.76 3.03
CA ALA A 51 -5.44 -12.71 3.35
C ALA A 51 -4.77 -12.46 4.69
N TYR A 52 -4.65 -11.22 5.09
CA TYR A 52 -3.86 -10.87 6.26
C TYR A 52 -4.61 -10.01 7.29
N GLY A 53 -5.91 -9.91 7.16
CA GLY A 53 -6.71 -9.13 8.11
C GLY A 53 -6.89 -7.70 7.65
N PRO A 54 -7.85 -7.02 8.21
CA PRO A 54 -8.20 -5.67 7.74
C PRO A 54 -7.16 -4.62 8.08
N GLY A 55 -7.28 -3.49 7.48
CA GLY A 55 -6.39 -2.38 7.78
C GLY A 55 -5.39 -2.04 6.70
N TRP A 56 -5.42 -2.74 5.60
CA TRP A 56 -4.49 -2.46 4.52
C TRP A 56 -4.92 -1.25 3.71
N GLN A 57 -3.92 -0.51 3.23
CA GLN A 57 -4.14 0.67 2.41
C GLN A 57 -3.27 0.54 1.18
N CYS A 58 -3.76 1.01 0.05
CA CYS A 58 -3.01 0.88 -1.19
C CYS A 58 -3.13 2.16 -2.00
N ILE A 59 -2.00 2.63 -2.50
CA ILE A 59 -1.96 3.81 -3.35
C ILE A 59 -1.28 3.42 -4.65
N VAL A 60 -1.89 3.78 -5.76
CA VAL A 60 -1.36 3.43 -7.08
C VAL A 60 -1.32 4.70 -7.91
N GLY A 61 -0.20 4.95 -8.54
CA GLY A 61 -0.05 6.13 -9.39
C GLY A 61 1.26 6.11 -10.13
N THR A 62 1.52 7.14 -10.89
CA THR A 62 2.77 7.20 -11.63
C THR A 62 3.84 7.97 -10.90
N ASP A 63 3.45 8.83 -9.97
CA ASP A 63 4.43 9.62 -9.27
C ASP A 63 3.79 10.19 -8.01
N PHE A 64 4.33 9.87 -6.87
CA PHE A 64 3.83 10.43 -5.63
C PHE A 64 4.90 10.30 -4.55
N GLY A 65 4.83 11.21 -3.60
CA GLY A 65 5.67 11.10 -2.43
C GLY A 65 4.84 10.52 -1.31
N SER A 66 5.47 9.83 -0.40
CA SER A 66 4.75 9.24 0.70
C SER A 66 5.62 9.12 1.93
N PHE A 67 4.98 9.19 3.05
CA PHE A 67 5.66 8.95 4.29
C PHE A 67 4.56 8.50 5.24
N VAL A 68 4.58 7.24 5.61
CA VAL A 68 3.46 6.67 6.33
C VAL A 68 3.92 5.94 7.58
N THR A 69 3.01 5.80 8.52
CA THR A 69 3.24 5.00 9.69
C THR A 69 2.53 3.67 9.46
N HIS A 70 3.25 2.60 9.59
CA HIS A 70 2.68 1.30 9.30
C HIS A 70 3.08 0.27 10.35
N CYS A 71 2.37 -0.84 10.37
CA CYS A 71 2.71 -1.93 11.25
C CYS A 71 4.01 -2.56 10.78
N TYR A 72 4.77 -3.05 11.71
CA TYR A 72 6.04 -3.67 11.41
C TYR A 72 5.84 -4.87 10.49
N GLY A 73 6.63 -4.93 9.45
CA GLY A 73 6.53 -6.03 8.49
C GLY A 73 5.38 -5.90 7.50
N CYS A 74 4.73 -4.74 7.46
CA CYS A 74 3.54 -4.58 6.63
C CYS A 74 3.66 -3.40 5.71
N PHE A 75 4.79 -3.27 5.04
CA PHE A 75 5.00 -2.15 4.13
C PHE A 75 5.78 -2.60 2.91
N ILE A 76 5.31 -2.23 1.75
CA ILE A 76 6.08 -2.48 0.53
C ILE A 76 5.78 -1.38 -0.49
N HIS A 77 6.82 -0.89 -1.11
CA HIS A 77 6.70 0.06 -2.20
C HIS A 77 7.37 -0.59 -3.40
N PHE A 78 6.64 -0.78 -4.45
CA PHE A 78 7.17 -1.44 -5.63
C PHE A 78 6.56 -0.82 -6.87
N SER A 79 7.05 -1.20 -8.02
CA SER A 79 6.54 -0.63 -9.28
C SER A 79 6.53 -1.66 -10.38
N PHE A 80 5.65 -1.42 -11.34
CA PHE A 80 5.59 -2.17 -12.56
C PHE A 80 5.70 -1.12 -13.67
N GLY A 81 6.83 -1.08 -14.37
CA GLY A 81 7.02 -0.07 -15.37
C GLY A 81 6.96 1.30 -14.72
N SER A 82 6.13 2.16 -15.24
CA SER A 82 6.00 3.49 -14.68
C SER A 82 4.94 3.59 -13.58
N LEU A 83 4.29 2.49 -13.27
CA LEU A 83 3.24 2.52 -12.27
C LEU A 83 3.81 2.17 -10.91
N ALA A 84 3.67 3.06 -9.96
CA ALA A 84 4.17 2.85 -8.60
C ALA A 84 3.04 2.42 -7.69
N ILE A 85 3.32 1.49 -6.80
CA ILE A 85 2.32 0.95 -5.90
C ILE A 85 2.87 0.96 -4.49
N LEU A 86 2.08 1.49 -3.57
CA LEU A 86 2.42 1.52 -2.17
C LEU A 86 1.36 0.75 -1.43
N LEU A 87 1.77 -0.27 -0.69
CA LEU A 87 0.84 -1.11 0.04
C LEU A 87 1.34 -1.24 1.47
N PHE A 88 0.50 -0.93 2.42
CA PHE A 88 0.90 -1.02 3.81
C PHE A 88 -0.33 -1.19 4.71
N LYS A 89 -0.08 -1.68 5.91
CA LYS A 89 -1.14 -1.79 6.88
C LYS A 89 -0.92 -0.69 7.87
N GLY A 90 -1.93 0.13 8.08
CA GLY A 90 -1.81 1.26 8.98
C GLY A 90 -1.52 0.80 10.39
N SER A 91 -0.71 1.57 11.06
CA SER A 91 -0.39 1.24 12.43
C SER A 91 -1.62 1.47 13.25
N ALA A 92 -1.96 0.48 14.00
CA ALA A 92 -3.16 0.62 14.73
C ALA A 92 -2.93 0.54 16.18
N GLY A 93 -1.92 1.13 16.61
CA GLY A 93 -1.68 1.16 17.99
C GLY A 93 -2.89 1.83 18.56
N PRO A 94 -3.80 1.08 19.00
CA PRO A 94 -5.13 1.54 19.30
C PRO A 94 -5.23 2.86 19.99
N GLU A 95 -5.24 2.87 21.24
CA GLU A 95 -5.50 4.08 21.94
C GLU A 95 -4.40 5.08 21.85
N LEU A 96 -3.21 4.60 21.99
CA LEU A 96 -2.08 5.47 21.98
C LEU A 96 -1.98 6.25 20.69
N GLU A 97 -2.19 5.53 19.62
CA GLU A 97 -2.11 6.16 18.34
C GLU A 97 -3.22 7.15 18.16
N ALA A 98 -4.38 6.83 18.60
CA ALA A 98 -5.49 7.73 18.46
C ALA A 98 -5.22 9.02 19.23
N ASP A 99 -4.62 8.90 20.38
CA ASP A 99 -4.30 10.08 21.16
C ASP A 99 -3.30 10.95 20.43
N GLN A 100 -2.32 10.35 19.85
CA GLN A 100 -1.34 11.11 19.14
C GLN A 100 -1.91 11.80 17.93
N PHE A 101 -2.78 11.15 17.25
CA PHE A 101 -3.43 11.74 16.10
C PHE A 101 -4.29 12.90 16.52
N ALA A 102 -4.99 12.77 17.61
CA ALA A 102 -5.82 13.84 18.08
C ALA A 102 -5.00 15.07 18.36
N ASP A 103 -3.86 14.89 18.97
CA ASP A 103 -3.00 16.01 19.27
C ASP A 103 -2.48 16.65 18.03
N LEU A 104 -2.05 15.84 17.10
CA LEU A 104 -1.52 16.38 15.88
C LEU A 104 -2.56 17.15 15.10
N ASP A 105 -3.76 16.64 15.10
CA ASP A 105 -4.82 17.33 14.39
C ASP A 105 -5.06 18.69 14.98
N LEU A 106 -5.10 18.73 16.28
CA LEU A 106 -5.33 20.00 16.93
C LEU A 106 -4.30 21.02 16.59
N GLU A 107 -3.09 20.59 16.48
CA GLU A 107 -2.05 21.52 16.20
C GLU A 107 -1.82 21.78 14.77
N THR A 108 -1.82 20.75 14.01
CA THR A 108 -1.46 20.88 12.62
C THR A 108 -2.57 21.32 11.76
N VAL A 109 -3.68 20.69 11.93
CA VAL A 109 -4.78 20.98 11.07
C VAL A 109 -5.31 22.35 11.31
N LYS A 110 -5.36 22.71 12.53
CA LYS A 110 -5.87 24.01 12.82
C LYS A 110 -4.94 25.06 12.42
N ALA A 111 -3.74 24.77 12.32
CA ALA A 111 -2.74 25.77 11.91
C ALA A 111 -2.75 25.99 10.41
#